data_b614ed58a6d89290a64863d140067979
#
_entry.id   b614ed58a6d89290a64863d140067979
#
_cell.length_a   1.000
_cell.length_b   1.000
_cell.length_c   1.000
_cell.angle_alpha   90.00
_cell.angle_beta   90.00
_cell.angle_gamma   90.00
#
_symmetry.space_group_name_H-M   'P 1'
#
loop_
_entity.id
_entity.type
_entity.pdbx_description
1 polymer ?
#
loop_
_entity_poly.entity_id
_entity_poly.type
_entity_poly.pdbx_seq_one_letter_code
_entity_poly.pdbx_strand_id
1 'polypeptide(L)'
;EQVPDLEATLAGLVRIGLLEVDDLDFVRRAIRSRRPFDGVPIRMRLSEEDMARFALHRHRFPGVDIRTRLARHYPQGEIAVHAVGYVGTLSETDLQRVDREEYAGISTIGKIGIEGTFEDALRGRKGSREIMVNAQGRSVEREDVLDVPLRTTAAKPGADLFLTLDLEVQRVAEQAIAGQRAAIVALDPRNGEVIALASRPGFDPNGFARGLTRVEFAALNEDPDRPLFNRALRGTYPPGSTIKPVVALAGLEHGIVTPTTSRACPGWYSLPGSSHRFRDWRRGGHGSVALVEAVAQSCDIYFYALATQLGVERLRGFLARFALDGPTGLDAGGEKAGILPSPEWKKRAFKRPAQQVWFPGETVIFGIGQGYMTSTPIQVAQMTAVLAMRGAGFRPRLVRALRDPVTRAETPIPPAPLPPVELGDPANWDVAVQSMVAVMQGGTASRSAMGAEYSIAGKTGTAQVFTVAQNARYDEAAISERLRDHAWFVAFAPVEDPRIAIAVLVENGRSGSGTAAPIARTVMDAYLLRKFPPPPIDGADDAAAEAVGTGE
;
A
#
# COMPACT_ATOMS: atom_id res chain seq x y z
N GLU A 1 -16.41 -42.61 -7.52
CA GLU A 1 -17.35 -43.74 -7.82
C GLU A 1 -18.23 -43.48 -9.06
N GLN A 2 -18.35 -42.24 -9.52
CA GLN A 2 -19.12 -41.91 -10.74
C GLN A 2 -18.28 -41.98 -12.02
N VAL A 3 -16.96 -42.07 -11.89
CA VAL A 3 -16.01 -42.19 -13.00
C VAL A 3 -15.53 -43.63 -13.05
N PRO A 4 -15.92 -44.43 -14.08
CA PRO A 4 -15.59 -45.85 -14.15
C PRO A 4 -14.10 -46.15 -14.26
N ASP A 5 -13.37 -45.33 -15.00
CA ASP A 5 -11.91 -45.40 -15.17
C ASP A 5 -11.34 -43.99 -15.10
N LEU A 6 -10.71 -43.67 -13.98
CA LEU A 6 -10.15 -42.35 -13.73
C LEU A 6 -8.98 -42.03 -14.69
N GLU A 7 -8.09 -42.97 -14.91
CA GLU A 7 -6.89 -42.73 -15.74
C GLU A 7 -7.27 -42.58 -17.23
N ALA A 8 -8.18 -43.40 -17.73
CA ALA A 8 -8.71 -43.26 -19.07
C ALA A 8 -9.45 -41.93 -19.25
N THR A 9 -10.22 -41.50 -18.23
CA THR A 9 -10.92 -40.22 -18.24
C THR A 9 -9.95 -39.02 -18.27
N LEU A 10 -8.93 -39.01 -17.42
CA LEU A 10 -7.91 -37.95 -17.39
C LEU A 10 -7.13 -37.90 -18.71
N ALA A 11 -6.70 -39.03 -19.23
CA ALA A 11 -6.04 -39.11 -20.54
C ALA A 11 -6.95 -38.65 -21.70
N GLY A 12 -8.24 -38.95 -21.60
CA GLY A 12 -9.24 -38.47 -22.57
C GLY A 12 -9.41 -36.94 -22.53
N LEU A 13 -9.46 -36.34 -21.33
CA LEU A 13 -9.55 -34.89 -21.15
C LEU A 13 -8.30 -34.17 -21.67
N VAL A 14 -7.11 -34.74 -21.47
CA VAL A 14 -5.86 -34.24 -22.06
C VAL A 14 -5.96 -34.27 -23.59
N ARG A 15 -6.41 -35.38 -24.17
CA ARG A 15 -6.53 -35.54 -25.63
C ARG A 15 -7.43 -34.50 -26.27
N ILE A 16 -8.50 -34.08 -25.60
CA ILE A 16 -9.39 -33.04 -26.11
C ILE A 16 -8.99 -31.61 -25.67
N GLY A 17 -7.82 -31.44 -25.03
CA GLY A 17 -7.27 -30.13 -24.65
C GLY A 17 -8.00 -29.45 -23.49
N LEU A 18 -8.71 -30.19 -22.65
CA LEU A 18 -9.37 -29.68 -21.45
C LEU A 18 -8.54 -29.84 -20.17
N LEU A 19 -7.44 -30.57 -20.24
CA LEU A 19 -6.50 -30.74 -19.14
C LEU A 19 -5.08 -30.76 -19.72
N GLU A 20 -4.16 -30.05 -19.09
CA GLU A 20 -2.75 -30.10 -19.46
C GLU A 20 -2.05 -31.30 -18.81
N VAL A 21 -1.03 -31.85 -19.49
CA VAL A 21 -0.27 -33.01 -18.99
C VAL A 21 0.39 -32.69 -17.63
N ASP A 22 0.88 -31.48 -17.49
CA ASP A 22 1.58 -31.01 -16.28
C ASP A 22 0.64 -30.88 -15.06
N ASP A 23 -0.66 -30.75 -15.28
CA ASP A 23 -1.67 -30.64 -14.22
C ASP A 23 -2.18 -32.00 -13.73
N LEU A 24 -1.86 -33.10 -14.42
CA LEU A 24 -2.36 -34.43 -14.08
C LEU A 24 -2.04 -34.84 -12.64
N ASP A 25 -0.81 -34.62 -12.18
CA ASP A 25 -0.40 -34.99 -10.83
C ASP A 25 -1.07 -34.13 -9.76
N PHE A 26 -1.34 -32.88 -10.06
CA PHE A 26 -2.11 -32.01 -9.17
C PHE A 26 -3.56 -32.50 -9.06
N VAL A 27 -4.21 -32.79 -10.17
CA VAL A 27 -5.59 -33.29 -10.21
C VAL A 27 -5.70 -34.63 -9.49
N ARG A 28 -4.77 -35.56 -9.72
CA ARG A 28 -4.73 -36.85 -8.99
C ARG A 28 -4.63 -36.68 -7.48
N ARG A 29 -3.75 -35.79 -7.01
CA ARG A 29 -3.63 -35.48 -5.58
C ARG A 29 -4.92 -34.86 -5.03
N ALA A 30 -5.52 -33.91 -5.75
CA ALA A 30 -6.75 -33.27 -5.36
C ALA A 30 -7.91 -34.28 -5.24
N ILE A 31 -8.01 -35.24 -6.16
CA ILE A 31 -9.02 -36.32 -6.09
C ILE A 31 -8.78 -37.23 -4.88
N ARG A 32 -7.54 -37.61 -4.62
CA ARG A 32 -7.21 -38.49 -3.47
C ARG A 32 -7.42 -37.85 -2.10
N SER A 33 -7.34 -36.51 -2.03
CA SER A 33 -7.50 -35.76 -0.77
C SER A 33 -8.96 -35.50 -0.38
N ARG A 34 -9.93 -35.79 -1.25
CA ARG A 34 -11.36 -35.53 -1.02
C ARG A 34 -12.17 -36.80 -0.80
N ARG A 35 -13.37 -36.63 -0.25
CA ARG A 35 -14.32 -37.74 -0.07
C ARG A 35 -14.78 -38.26 -1.44
N PRO A 36 -15.08 -39.57 -1.57
CA PRO A 36 -15.46 -40.17 -2.87
C PRO A 36 -16.65 -39.53 -3.59
N PHE A 37 -17.51 -38.81 -2.86
CA PHE A 37 -18.70 -38.15 -3.42
C PHE A 37 -18.50 -36.68 -3.75
N ASP A 38 -17.38 -36.09 -3.33
CA ASP A 38 -17.10 -34.69 -3.58
C ASP A 38 -16.59 -34.48 -5.00
N GLY A 39 -17.24 -33.61 -5.75
CA GLY A 39 -16.73 -33.21 -7.06
C GLY A 39 -15.42 -32.44 -6.93
N VAL A 40 -14.42 -32.83 -7.71
CA VAL A 40 -13.12 -32.15 -7.78
C VAL A 40 -13.09 -31.28 -9.02
N PRO A 41 -12.88 -29.95 -8.89
CA PRO A 41 -12.72 -29.10 -10.05
C PRO A 41 -11.39 -29.46 -10.77
N ILE A 42 -11.50 -29.82 -12.04
CA ILE A 42 -10.35 -30.16 -12.89
C ILE A 42 -9.81 -28.89 -13.57
N ARG A 43 -10.72 -28.03 -14.02
CA ARG A 43 -10.42 -26.75 -14.64
C ARG A 43 -11.42 -25.70 -14.13
N MET A 44 -10.92 -24.58 -13.67
CA MET A 44 -11.75 -23.56 -13.01
C MET A 44 -12.49 -22.63 -13.99
N ARG A 45 -11.99 -22.49 -15.20
CA ARG A 45 -12.59 -21.66 -16.25
C ARG A 45 -12.52 -22.38 -17.60
N LEU A 46 -13.64 -22.40 -18.28
CA LEU A 46 -13.77 -22.91 -19.64
C LEU A 46 -14.10 -21.74 -20.58
N SER A 47 -13.44 -21.68 -21.71
CA SER A 47 -13.85 -20.81 -22.81
C SER A 47 -15.11 -21.38 -23.48
N GLU A 48 -15.77 -20.58 -24.32
CA GLU A 48 -16.90 -21.06 -25.15
C GLU A 48 -16.47 -22.25 -26.03
N GLU A 49 -15.25 -22.21 -26.55
CA GLU A 49 -14.67 -23.29 -27.33
C GLU A 49 -14.45 -24.56 -26.49
N ASP A 50 -13.93 -24.41 -25.25
CA ASP A 50 -13.77 -25.53 -24.33
C ASP A 50 -15.12 -26.15 -23.96
N MET A 51 -16.13 -25.32 -23.71
CA MET A 51 -17.49 -25.80 -23.44
C MET A 51 -18.10 -26.55 -24.61
N ALA A 52 -17.96 -26.02 -25.83
CA ALA A 52 -18.41 -26.67 -27.04
C ALA A 52 -17.68 -28.00 -27.27
N ARG A 53 -16.37 -28.04 -27.09
CA ARG A 53 -15.52 -29.21 -27.19
C ARG A 53 -15.91 -30.29 -26.18
N PHE A 54 -16.16 -29.92 -24.94
CA PHE A 54 -16.67 -30.85 -23.94
C PHE A 54 -18.06 -31.38 -24.29
N ALA A 55 -18.96 -30.50 -24.69
CA ALA A 55 -20.34 -30.89 -25.06
C ALA A 55 -20.37 -31.96 -26.19
N LEU A 56 -19.52 -31.81 -27.20
CA LEU A 56 -19.38 -32.80 -28.27
C LEU A 56 -18.92 -34.18 -27.78
N HIS A 57 -18.09 -34.21 -26.71
CA HIS A 57 -17.47 -35.43 -26.21
C HIS A 57 -18.05 -35.88 -24.86
N ARG A 58 -19.07 -35.20 -24.32
CA ARG A 58 -19.64 -35.46 -22.98
C ARG A 58 -19.97 -36.93 -22.74
N HIS A 59 -20.51 -37.61 -23.76
CA HIS A 59 -20.89 -39.03 -23.67
C HIS A 59 -19.70 -39.95 -23.37
N ARG A 60 -18.45 -39.52 -23.58
CA ARG A 60 -17.20 -40.27 -23.32
C ARG A 60 -16.68 -40.07 -21.89
N PHE A 61 -17.23 -39.15 -21.15
CA PHE A 61 -16.74 -38.75 -19.82
C PHE A 61 -17.83 -38.89 -18.74
N PRO A 62 -18.31 -40.11 -18.47
CA PRO A 62 -19.29 -40.30 -17.39
C PRO A 62 -18.68 -39.86 -16.05
N GLY A 63 -19.45 -39.12 -15.25
CA GLY A 63 -19.00 -38.54 -13.98
C GLY A 63 -18.22 -37.23 -14.07
N VAL A 64 -18.00 -36.71 -15.27
CA VAL A 64 -17.48 -35.34 -15.50
C VAL A 64 -18.61 -34.44 -15.96
N ASP A 65 -18.68 -33.23 -15.39
CA ASP A 65 -19.72 -32.27 -15.73
C ASP A 65 -19.23 -30.83 -15.64
N ILE A 66 -19.91 -29.92 -16.35
CA ILE A 66 -19.70 -28.48 -16.28
C ILE A 66 -20.66 -27.91 -15.25
N ARG A 67 -20.12 -27.21 -14.26
CA ARG A 67 -20.94 -26.52 -13.24
C ARG A 67 -20.69 -25.03 -13.27
N THR A 68 -21.73 -24.24 -13.33
CA THR A 68 -21.67 -22.79 -13.15
C THR A 68 -21.34 -22.45 -11.70
N ARG A 69 -20.43 -21.54 -11.50
CA ARG A 69 -20.06 -21.01 -10.19
C ARG A 69 -20.01 -19.49 -10.23
N LEU A 70 -20.41 -18.84 -9.15
CA LEU A 70 -20.16 -17.43 -8.96
C LEU A 70 -18.66 -17.24 -8.71
N ALA A 71 -18.07 -16.32 -9.42
CA ALA A 71 -16.68 -15.93 -9.24
C ALA A 71 -16.61 -14.44 -8.92
N ARG A 72 -15.61 -14.04 -8.12
CA ARG A 72 -15.33 -12.63 -7.88
C ARG A 72 -14.86 -12.00 -9.21
N HIS A 73 -15.41 -10.84 -9.52
CA HIS A 73 -15.03 -10.05 -10.68
C HIS A 73 -14.62 -8.64 -10.24
N TYR A 74 -13.50 -8.17 -10.76
CA TYR A 74 -12.95 -6.85 -10.49
C TYR A 74 -13.06 -5.98 -11.75
N PRO A 75 -14.14 -5.20 -11.90
CA PRO A 75 -14.41 -4.46 -13.14
C PRO A 75 -13.42 -3.32 -13.40
N GLN A 76 -12.68 -2.89 -12.38
CA GLN A 76 -11.67 -1.84 -12.50
C GLN A 76 -10.26 -2.40 -12.82
N GLY A 77 -10.12 -3.73 -12.98
CA GLY A 77 -8.84 -4.37 -13.25
C GLY A 77 -7.78 -4.03 -12.19
N GLU A 78 -6.66 -3.49 -12.60
CA GLU A 78 -5.54 -3.14 -11.73
C GLU A 78 -5.78 -1.94 -10.81
N ILE A 79 -6.83 -1.13 -11.08
CA ILE A 79 -7.09 0.08 -10.29
C ILE A 79 -7.44 -0.29 -8.86
N ALA A 80 -6.76 0.36 -7.90
CA ALA A 80 -6.90 0.15 -6.46
C ALA A 80 -6.61 -1.30 -5.99
N VAL A 81 -5.92 -2.13 -6.79
CA VAL A 81 -5.69 -3.55 -6.45
C VAL A 81 -5.02 -3.74 -5.10
N HIS A 82 -4.11 -2.85 -4.72
CA HIS A 82 -3.41 -2.91 -3.44
C HIS A 82 -4.25 -2.47 -2.23
N ALA A 83 -5.35 -1.75 -2.45
CA ALA A 83 -6.33 -1.39 -1.42
C ALA A 83 -7.45 -2.44 -1.35
N VAL A 84 -8.07 -2.76 -2.49
CA VAL A 84 -9.16 -3.74 -2.57
C VAL A 84 -8.66 -5.16 -2.28
N GLY A 85 -7.52 -5.52 -2.83
CA GLY A 85 -7.00 -6.88 -2.74
C GLY A 85 -7.65 -7.84 -3.75
N TYR A 86 -7.58 -9.13 -3.45
CA TYR A 86 -8.14 -10.17 -4.30
C TYR A 86 -8.55 -11.42 -3.51
N VAL A 87 -9.45 -12.19 -4.10
CA VAL A 87 -9.72 -13.56 -3.67
C VAL A 87 -8.83 -14.53 -4.44
N GLY A 88 -8.35 -15.55 -3.75
CA GLY A 88 -7.54 -16.60 -4.36
C GLY A 88 -7.94 -17.97 -3.82
N THR A 89 -7.35 -19.03 -4.39
CA THR A 89 -7.60 -20.42 -3.98
C THR A 89 -7.28 -20.62 -2.50
N LEU A 90 -8.18 -21.29 -1.79
CA LEU A 90 -8.03 -21.65 -0.39
C LEU A 90 -6.85 -22.62 -0.23
N SER A 91 -5.84 -22.23 0.52
CA SER A 91 -4.63 -23.04 0.80
C SER A 91 -4.72 -23.76 2.13
N GLU A 92 -3.84 -24.74 2.34
CA GLU A 92 -3.68 -25.42 3.63
C GLU A 92 -3.37 -24.45 4.79
N THR A 93 -2.60 -23.40 4.52
CA THR A 93 -2.27 -22.37 5.50
C THR A 93 -3.51 -21.54 5.87
N ASP A 94 -4.40 -21.26 4.92
CA ASP A 94 -5.65 -20.57 5.19
C ASP A 94 -6.56 -21.45 6.07
N LEU A 95 -6.64 -22.76 5.76
CA LEU A 95 -7.44 -23.73 6.54
C LEU A 95 -6.98 -23.90 8.00
N GLN A 96 -5.78 -23.46 8.36
CA GLN A 96 -5.31 -23.40 9.75
C GLN A 96 -5.81 -22.18 10.51
N ARG A 97 -6.32 -21.16 9.80
CA ARG A 97 -6.75 -19.86 10.35
C ARG A 97 -8.25 -19.68 10.37
N VAL A 98 -9.00 -20.50 9.63
CA VAL A 98 -10.44 -20.40 9.48
C VAL A 98 -11.13 -21.63 10.04
N ASP A 99 -12.43 -21.51 10.35
CA ASP A 99 -13.27 -22.65 10.71
C ASP A 99 -13.50 -23.56 9.49
N ARG A 100 -13.02 -24.81 9.59
CA ARG A 100 -13.10 -25.79 8.50
C ARG A 100 -14.53 -26.16 8.12
N GLU A 101 -15.46 -26.13 9.06
CA GLU A 101 -16.87 -26.43 8.79
C GLU A 101 -17.52 -25.31 7.99
N GLU A 102 -17.25 -24.06 8.37
CA GLU A 102 -17.74 -22.90 7.62
C GLU A 102 -17.18 -22.84 6.20
N TYR A 103 -15.92 -23.27 6.00
CA TYR A 103 -15.26 -23.28 4.69
C TYR A 103 -15.41 -24.60 3.92
N ALA A 104 -16.12 -25.59 4.46
CA ALA A 104 -16.35 -26.84 3.73
C ALA A 104 -17.08 -26.56 2.40
N GLY A 105 -16.49 -26.97 1.26
CA GLY A 105 -17.01 -26.71 -0.08
C GLY A 105 -16.73 -25.32 -0.65
N ILE A 106 -16.10 -24.41 0.09
CA ILE A 106 -15.60 -23.13 -0.40
C ILE A 106 -14.20 -23.36 -0.98
N SER A 107 -13.94 -22.78 -2.14
CA SER A 107 -12.66 -22.97 -2.85
C SER A 107 -11.79 -21.71 -2.90
N THR A 108 -12.34 -20.56 -2.53
CA THR A 108 -11.66 -19.26 -2.60
C THR A 108 -11.82 -18.51 -1.29
N ILE A 109 -10.86 -17.66 -0.99
CA ILE A 109 -10.83 -16.81 0.20
C ILE A 109 -10.18 -15.48 -0.14
N GLY A 110 -10.59 -14.40 0.50
CA GLY A 110 -9.88 -13.11 0.44
C GLY A 110 -8.46 -13.23 0.96
N LYS A 111 -7.49 -12.75 0.19
CA LYS A 111 -6.05 -12.92 0.50
C LYS A 111 -5.43 -11.70 1.12
N ILE A 112 -5.65 -10.55 0.56
CA ILE A 112 -5.05 -9.27 0.98
C ILE A 112 -6.08 -8.15 0.86
N GLY A 113 -5.72 -6.97 1.39
CA GLY A 113 -6.54 -5.76 1.27
C GLY A 113 -7.91 -5.92 1.94
N ILE A 114 -8.89 -5.20 1.42
CA ILE A 114 -10.29 -5.25 1.87
C ILE A 114 -10.87 -6.67 1.74
N GLU A 115 -10.59 -7.36 0.63
CA GLU A 115 -11.06 -8.74 0.45
C GLU A 115 -10.60 -9.67 1.57
N GLY A 116 -9.33 -9.53 2.02
CA GLY A 116 -8.80 -10.35 3.11
C GLY A 116 -9.27 -9.93 4.49
N THR A 117 -9.38 -8.61 4.73
CA THR A 117 -9.73 -8.09 6.06
C THR A 117 -11.22 -8.22 6.37
N PHE A 118 -12.06 -8.03 5.34
CA PHE A 118 -13.52 -8.12 5.46
C PHE A 118 -14.09 -9.43 4.88
N GLU A 119 -13.26 -10.48 4.78
CA GLU A 119 -13.67 -11.79 4.25
C GLU A 119 -14.97 -12.29 4.88
N ASP A 120 -15.08 -12.24 6.21
CA ASP A 120 -16.27 -12.73 6.92
C ASP A 120 -17.56 -11.96 6.57
N ALA A 121 -17.43 -10.66 6.29
CA ALA A 121 -18.54 -9.83 5.87
C ALA A 121 -18.89 -10.05 4.39
N LEU A 122 -17.87 -10.16 3.54
CA LEU A 122 -18.02 -10.26 2.08
C LEU A 122 -18.44 -11.65 1.61
N ARG A 123 -17.97 -12.70 2.28
CA ARG A 123 -18.22 -14.09 1.91
C ARG A 123 -19.70 -14.50 2.03
N GLY A 124 -20.40 -13.93 3.00
CA GLY A 124 -21.74 -14.38 3.39
C GLY A 124 -21.72 -15.74 4.09
N ARG A 125 -22.88 -16.37 4.17
CA ARG A 125 -23.05 -17.68 4.79
C ARG A 125 -23.75 -18.63 3.84
N LYS A 126 -23.18 -19.83 3.69
CA LYS A 126 -23.79 -20.88 2.86
C LYS A 126 -25.08 -21.39 3.48
N GLY A 127 -26.04 -21.71 2.64
CA GLY A 127 -27.21 -22.49 3.03
C GLY A 127 -26.87 -23.98 3.10
N SER A 128 -27.74 -24.73 3.71
CA SER A 128 -27.69 -26.20 3.74
C SER A 128 -29.06 -26.79 3.50
N ARG A 129 -29.12 -27.90 2.80
CA ARG A 129 -30.33 -28.68 2.58
C ARG A 129 -30.04 -30.14 2.94
N GLU A 130 -30.80 -30.69 3.88
CA GLU A 130 -30.77 -32.12 4.12
C GLU A 130 -31.41 -32.83 2.95
N ILE A 131 -30.77 -33.87 2.46
CA ILE A 131 -31.32 -34.72 1.41
C ILE A 131 -31.36 -36.17 1.90
N MET A 132 -32.38 -36.90 1.53
CA MET A 132 -32.40 -38.32 1.74
C MET A 132 -31.67 -39.02 0.62
N VAL A 133 -30.87 -40.02 0.98
CA VAL A 133 -30.17 -40.88 0.02
C VAL A 133 -30.53 -42.34 0.28
N ASN A 134 -30.60 -43.11 -0.80
CA ASN A 134 -30.78 -44.57 -0.69
C ASN A 134 -29.45 -45.25 -0.25
N ALA A 135 -29.49 -46.58 -0.07
CA ALA A 135 -28.31 -47.35 0.33
C ALA A 135 -27.14 -47.28 -0.69
N GLN A 136 -27.37 -46.81 -1.90
CA GLN A 136 -26.36 -46.58 -2.96
C GLN A 136 -25.90 -45.12 -3.01
N GLY A 137 -26.32 -44.28 -2.05
CA GLY A 137 -25.91 -42.85 -2.02
C GLY A 137 -26.65 -41.97 -3.04
N ARG A 138 -27.67 -42.42 -3.72
CA ARG A 138 -28.48 -41.65 -4.69
C ARG A 138 -29.57 -40.87 -3.96
N SER A 139 -29.75 -39.60 -4.31
CA SER A 139 -30.82 -38.75 -3.78
C SER A 139 -32.20 -39.37 -4.11
N VAL A 140 -33.08 -39.43 -3.12
CA VAL A 140 -34.44 -39.86 -3.26
C VAL A 140 -35.31 -38.61 -3.29
N GLU A 141 -35.90 -38.30 -4.47
CA GLU A 141 -36.68 -37.08 -4.69
C GLU A 141 -38.13 -37.12 -4.13
N ARG A 142 -38.52 -38.19 -3.47
CA ARG A 142 -39.88 -38.33 -2.90
C ARG A 142 -39.94 -37.78 -1.48
N GLU A 143 -40.49 -36.59 -1.34
CA GLU A 143 -40.79 -35.95 -0.05
C GLU A 143 -41.95 -36.61 0.71
N ASP A 144 -42.80 -37.41 0.03
CA ASP A 144 -44.01 -38.01 0.53
C ASP A 144 -43.83 -39.35 1.31
N VAL A 145 -42.58 -39.79 1.49
CA VAL A 145 -42.27 -41.09 2.13
C VAL A 145 -41.77 -40.96 3.59
N LEU A 146 -41.62 -39.76 4.11
CA LEU A 146 -41.04 -39.55 5.43
C LEU A 146 -41.89 -38.65 6.33
N ASP A 147 -42.14 -39.14 7.55
CA ASP A 147 -42.70 -38.35 8.68
C ASP A 147 -41.66 -37.35 9.30
N VAL A 148 -40.48 -37.23 8.74
CA VAL A 148 -39.44 -36.34 9.28
C VAL A 148 -39.18 -35.18 8.30
N PRO A 149 -39.44 -33.92 8.72
CA PRO A 149 -39.18 -32.76 7.88
C PRO A 149 -37.68 -32.56 7.66
N LEU A 150 -37.24 -32.56 6.39
CA LEU A 150 -35.88 -32.25 6.02
C LEU A 150 -35.58 -30.77 6.27
N ARG A 151 -34.50 -30.49 6.97
CA ARG A 151 -34.10 -29.12 7.31
C ARG A 151 -33.46 -28.43 6.11
N THR A 152 -33.91 -27.22 5.85
CA THR A 152 -33.30 -26.33 4.86
C THR A 152 -32.95 -25.01 5.53
N THR A 153 -31.68 -24.64 5.47
CA THR A 153 -31.20 -23.31 5.90
C THR A 153 -30.88 -22.50 4.66
N ALA A 154 -31.50 -21.34 4.52
CA ALA A 154 -31.25 -20.46 3.38
C ALA A 154 -29.83 -19.87 3.43
N ALA A 155 -29.20 -19.74 2.26
CA ALA A 155 -27.95 -19.01 2.13
C ALA A 155 -28.16 -17.53 2.45
N LYS A 156 -27.18 -16.89 3.11
CA LYS A 156 -27.17 -15.45 3.35
C LYS A 156 -26.06 -14.82 2.49
N PRO A 157 -26.40 -13.85 1.62
CA PRO A 157 -25.39 -13.14 0.84
C PRO A 157 -24.47 -12.32 1.76
N GLY A 158 -23.25 -12.05 1.30
CA GLY A 158 -22.33 -11.16 2.00
C GLY A 158 -22.74 -9.70 1.91
N ALA A 159 -22.23 -8.88 2.80
CA ALA A 159 -22.52 -7.46 2.84
C ALA A 159 -21.89 -6.70 1.65
N ASP A 160 -22.53 -5.61 1.26
CA ASP A 160 -21.90 -4.60 0.40
C ASP A 160 -21.00 -3.70 1.27
N LEU A 161 -19.79 -3.38 0.81
CA LEU A 161 -18.91 -2.43 1.47
C LEU A 161 -18.88 -1.11 0.70
N PHE A 162 -19.09 -0.01 1.42
CA PHE A 162 -18.88 1.33 0.90
C PHE A 162 -17.48 1.79 1.27
N LEU A 163 -16.62 1.92 0.26
CA LEU A 163 -15.27 2.40 0.46
C LEU A 163 -15.20 3.93 0.50
N THR A 164 -14.14 4.43 1.11
CA THR A 164 -13.83 5.87 1.18
C THR A 164 -13.11 6.37 -0.07
N LEU A 165 -12.55 5.44 -0.87
CA LEU A 165 -11.82 5.76 -2.09
C LEU A 165 -12.68 6.55 -3.08
N ASP A 166 -12.15 7.68 -3.55
CA ASP A 166 -12.68 8.39 -4.71
C ASP A 166 -12.07 7.75 -5.97
N LEU A 167 -12.89 7.01 -6.73
CA LEU A 167 -12.41 6.23 -7.87
C LEU A 167 -11.72 7.08 -8.94
N GLU A 168 -12.22 8.29 -9.20
CA GLU A 168 -11.62 9.17 -10.20
C GLU A 168 -10.27 9.70 -9.73
N VAL A 169 -10.16 10.08 -8.45
CA VAL A 169 -8.89 10.49 -7.85
C VAL A 169 -7.90 9.32 -7.79
N GLN A 170 -8.38 8.10 -7.50
CA GLN A 170 -7.56 6.88 -7.50
C GLN A 170 -6.97 6.62 -8.90
N ARG A 171 -7.78 6.75 -9.95
CA ARG A 171 -7.30 6.60 -11.34
C ARG A 171 -6.23 7.63 -11.69
N VAL A 172 -6.45 8.89 -11.32
CA VAL A 172 -5.46 9.95 -11.52
C VAL A 172 -4.17 9.66 -10.75
N ALA A 173 -4.28 9.20 -9.50
CA ALA A 173 -3.12 8.85 -8.69
C ALA A 173 -2.30 7.72 -9.35
N GLU A 174 -2.95 6.67 -9.84
CA GLU A 174 -2.26 5.55 -10.48
C GLU A 174 -1.68 5.93 -11.84
N GLN A 175 -2.38 6.74 -12.62
CA GLN A 175 -1.88 7.26 -13.88
C GLN A 175 -0.67 8.17 -13.68
N ALA A 176 -0.68 9.03 -12.66
CA ALA A 176 0.43 9.95 -12.36
C ALA A 176 1.75 9.23 -12.00
N ILE A 177 1.68 7.96 -11.59
CA ILE A 177 2.85 7.13 -11.26
C ILE A 177 2.98 5.91 -12.20
N ALA A 178 2.31 5.92 -13.35
CA ALA A 178 2.43 4.85 -14.32
C ALA A 178 3.90 4.71 -14.79
N GLY A 179 4.35 3.48 -15.01
CA GLY A 179 5.72 3.17 -15.42
C GLY A 179 6.78 3.40 -14.34
N GLN A 180 6.39 3.74 -13.11
CA GLN A 180 7.31 3.99 -11.99
C GLN A 180 7.08 3.01 -10.85
N ARG A 181 8.14 2.74 -10.08
CA ARG A 181 8.02 2.09 -8.76
C ARG A 181 7.68 3.16 -7.74
N ALA A 182 6.40 3.28 -7.40
CA ALA A 182 5.95 4.43 -6.61
C ALA A 182 4.75 4.07 -5.73
N ALA A 183 4.47 4.94 -4.76
CA ALA A 183 3.28 4.88 -3.93
C ALA A 183 2.72 6.29 -3.67
N ILE A 184 1.40 6.37 -3.62
CA ILE A 184 0.64 7.56 -3.21
C ILE A 184 -0.34 7.14 -2.13
N VAL A 185 -0.39 7.91 -1.05
CA VAL A 185 -1.45 7.82 -0.04
C VAL A 185 -2.01 9.22 0.16
N ALA A 186 -3.31 9.38 -0.08
CA ALA A 186 -4.06 10.61 0.16
C ALA A 186 -5.17 10.35 1.18
N LEU A 187 -5.20 11.16 2.23
CA LEU A 187 -6.14 11.04 3.36
C LEU A 187 -6.99 12.33 3.47
N ASP A 188 -8.25 12.18 3.87
CA ASP A 188 -9.00 13.30 4.45
C ASP A 188 -8.56 13.45 5.91
N PRO A 189 -7.83 14.51 6.27
CA PRO A 189 -7.28 14.66 7.61
C PRO A 189 -8.33 14.87 8.70
N ARG A 190 -9.57 15.22 8.33
CA ARG A 190 -10.69 15.54 9.23
C ARG A 190 -11.35 14.29 9.83
N ASN A 191 -11.16 13.10 9.19
CA ASN A 191 -11.87 11.88 9.58
C ASN A 191 -11.09 10.60 9.28
N GLY A 192 -9.87 10.68 8.71
CA GLY A 192 -9.01 9.55 8.38
C GLY A 192 -9.44 8.74 7.14
N GLU A 193 -10.41 9.19 6.36
CA GLU A 193 -10.81 8.52 5.13
C GLU A 193 -9.67 8.51 4.11
N VAL A 194 -9.39 7.33 3.56
CA VAL A 194 -8.42 7.17 2.47
C VAL A 194 -9.10 7.59 1.16
N ILE A 195 -8.68 8.72 0.61
CA ILE A 195 -9.17 9.26 -0.67
C ILE A 195 -8.59 8.45 -1.84
N ALA A 196 -7.29 8.15 -1.76
CA ALA A 196 -6.57 7.33 -2.74
C ALA A 196 -5.42 6.57 -2.08
N LEU A 197 -5.21 5.33 -2.50
CA LEU A 197 -4.08 4.48 -2.10
C LEU A 197 -3.56 3.75 -3.33
N ALA A 198 -2.50 4.25 -3.92
CA ALA A 198 -1.88 3.68 -5.11
C ALA A 198 -0.50 3.11 -4.79
N SER A 199 -0.18 1.98 -5.41
CA SER A 199 1.14 1.35 -5.39
C SER A 199 1.43 0.75 -6.76
N ARG A 200 2.50 1.19 -7.41
CA ARG A 200 2.87 0.73 -8.76
C ARG A 200 4.26 0.07 -8.78
N PRO A 201 4.48 -0.90 -9.71
CA PRO A 201 3.47 -1.48 -10.61
C PRO A 201 2.35 -2.21 -9.88
N GLY A 202 1.19 -2.33 -10.53
CA GLY A 202 0.03 -3.08 -10.07
C GLY A 202 -0.06 -4.44 -10.77
N PHE A 203 -1.19 -5.13 -10.60
CA PHE A 203 -1.50 -6.40 -11.26
C PHE A 203 -3.01 -6.58 -11.38
N ASP A 204 -3.47 -7.39 -12.36
CA ASP A 204 -4.90 -7.70 -12.50
C ASP A 204 -5.36 -8.75 -11.46
N PRO A 205 -6.23 -8.38 -10.49
CA PRO A 205 -6.75 -9.30 -9.49
C PRO A 205 -7.67 -10.38 -10.08
N ASN A 206 -8.24 -10.16 -11.28
CA ASN A 206 -9.07 -11.15 -11.95
C ASN A 206 -8.27 -12.42 -12.27
N GLY A 207 -6.95 -12.32 -12.49
CA GLY A 207 -6.07 -13.46 -12.65
C GLY A 207 -6.14 -14.41 -11.47
N PHE A 208 -6.07 -13.88 -10.26
CA PHE A 208 -6.15 -14.68 -9.02
C PHE A 208 -7.55 -15.27 -8.80
N ALA A 209 -8.60 -14.51 -9.10
CA ALA A 209 -9.99 -14.98 -8.96
C ALA A 209 -10.32 -16.15 -9.91
N ARG A 210 -9.75 -16.15 -11.12
CA ARG A 210 -9.93 -17.25 -12.09
C ARG A 210 -8.98 -18.43 -11.86
N GLY A 211 -7.93 -18.25 -11.04
CA GLY A 211 -6.84 -19.20 -10.83
C GLY A 211 -5.71 -18.96 -11.85
N LEU A 212 -4.60 -18.40 -11.38
CA LEU A 212 -3.39 -18.21 -12.19
C LEU A 212 -2.74 -19.55 -12.53
N THR A 213 -2.23 -19.67 -13.73
CA THR A 213 -1.30 -20.73 -14.09
C THR A 213 0.03 -20.54 -13.37
N ARG A 214 0.86 -21.59 -13.31
CA ARG A 214 2.21 -21.48 -12.72
C ARG A 214 3.08 -20.44 -13.43
N VAL A 215 2.96 -20.34 -14.74
CA VAL A 215 3.71 -19.39 -15.57
C VAL A 215 3.29 -17.95 -15.27
N GLU A 216 1.97 -17.66 -15.23
CA GLU A 216 1.44 -16.33 -14.87
C GLU A 216 1.84 -15.93 -13.46
N PHE A 217 1.77 -16.85 -12.48
CA PHE A 217 2.18 -16.58 -11.11
C PHE A 217 3.69 -16.34 -10.99
N ALA A 218 4.52 -17.15 -11.67
CA ALA A 218 5.96 -16.97 -11.69
C ALA A 218 6.33 -15.62 -12.30
N ALA A 219 5.71 -15.20 -13.40
CA ALA A 219 5.93 -13.90 -14.03
C ALA A 219 5.69 -12.74 -13.05
N LEU A 220 4.60 -12.78 -12.27
CA LEU A 220 4.31 -11.75 -11.25
C LEU A 220 5.27 -11.81 -10.05
N ASN A 221 5.67 -13.00 -9.62
CA ASN A 221 6.48 -13.20 -8.43
C ASN A 221 7.97 -12.94 -8.66
N GLU A 222 8.46 -13.20 -9.86
CA GLU A 222 9.86 -13.03 -10.27
C GLU A 222 10.14 -11.67 -10.91
N ASP A 223 9.10 -10.88 -11.18
CA ASP A 223 9.23 -9.53 -11.71
C ASP A 223 10.11 -8.68 -10.78
N PRO A 224 11.23 -8.12 -11.30
CA PRO A 224 12.15 -7.31 -10.51
C PRO A 224 11.51 -6.02 -9.95
N ASP A 225 10.41 -5.54 -10.54
CA ASP A 225 9.67 -4.38 -10.07
C ASP A 225 8.57 -4.73 -9.05
N ARG A 226 8.38 -6.05 -8.78
CA ARG A 226 7.58 -6.58 -7.68
C ARG A 226 6.14 -6.05 -7.65
N PRO A 227 5.30 -6.34 -8.66
CA PRO A 227 3.93 -5.83 -8.74
C PRO A 227 3.05 -6.29 -7.57
N LEU A 228 3.31 -7.47 -6.97
CA LEU A 228 2.58 -7.97 -5.80
C LEU A 228 2.93 -7.24 -4.49
N PHE A 229 3.96 -6.40 -4.50
CA PHE A 229 4.42 -5.70 -3.31
C PHE A 229 3.71 -4.37 -3.11
N ASN A 230 2.87 -4.28 -2.07
CA ASN A 230 2.20 -3.03 -1.69
C ASN A 230 3.20 -2.05 -1.08
N ARG A 231 3.70 -1.11 -1.90
CA ARG A 231 4.66 -0.08 -1.48
C ARG A 231 4.08 0.90 -0.48
N ALA A 232 2.78 1.19 -0.59
CA ALA A 232 2.10 2.14 0.28
C ALA A 232 2.03 1.68 1.74
N LEU A 233 1.82 0.37 1.97
CA LEU A 233 1.62 -0.21 3.30
C LEU A 233 2.82 -1.00 3.83
N ARG A 234 3.68 -1.53 2.96
CA ARG A 234 4.76 -2.45 3.33
C ARG A 234 6.15 -1.98 2.96
N GLY A 235 6.26 -1.04 2.04
CA GLY A 235 7.53 -0.42 1.68
C GLY A 235 8.01 0.47 2.82
N THR A 236 9.19 0.18 3.36
CA THR A 236 9.81 0.98 4.43
C THR A 236 11.03 1.70 3.87
N TYR A 237 10.98 3.02 3.88
CA TYR A 237 11.99 3.89 3.29
C TYR A 237 12.40 4.97 4.28
N PRO A 238 13.64 5.47 4.24
CA PRO A 238 13.97 6.66 5.00
C PRO A 238 13.05 7.81 4.58
N PRO A 239 12.33 8.47 5.51
CA PRO A 239 11.42 9.56 5.15
C PRO A 239 12.16 10.83 4.70
N GLY A 240 13.46 10.92 4.99
CA GLY A 240 14.29 12.06 4.66
C GLY A 240 13.72 13.36 5.22
N SER A 241 13.91 14.44 4.49
CA SER A 241 13.51 15.79 4.92
C SER A 241 12.00 16.01 5.10
N THR A 242 11.14 15.02 4.81
CA THR A 242 9.68 15.15 5.05
C THR A 242 9.35 15.29 6.54
N ILE A 243 10.21 14.78 7.44
CA ILE A 243 9.99 14.90 8.91
C ILE A 243 10.46 16.22 9.50
N LYS A 244 11.19 17.07 8.75
CA LYS A 244 11.77 18.30 9.30
C LYS A 244 10.73 19.25 9.94
N PRO A 245 9.50 19.42 9.43
CA PRO A 245 8.48 20.19 10.14
C PRO A 245 8.19 19.66 11.55
N VAL A 246 8.14 18.33 11.72
CA VAL A 246 7.92 17.70 13.04
C VAL A 246 9.16 17.84 13.94
N VAL A 247 10.37 17.75 13.37
CA VAL A 247 11.62 17.99 14.12
C VAL A 247 11.71 19.44 14.55
N ALA A 248 11.26 20.40 13.73
CA ALA A 248 11.15 21.81 14.10
C ALA A 248 10.19 22.01 15.29
N LEU A 249 9.00 21.38 15.26
CA LEU A 249 8.07 21.37 16.38
C LEU A 249 8.69 20.79 17.65
N ALA A 250 9.44 19.68 17.55
CA ALA A 250 10.16 19.13 18.69
C ALA A 250 11.15 20.14 19.29
N GLY A 251 11.84 20.88 18.45
CA GLY A 251 12.75 21.94 18.87
C GLY A 251 12.07 23.09 19.60
N LEU A 252 10.91 23.53 19.11
CA LEU A 252 10.08 24.57 19.74
C LEU A 252 9.49 24.08 21.07
N GLU A 253 8.89 22.89 21.07
CA GLU A 253 8.26 22.27 22.25
C GLU A 253 9.23 22.09 23.43
N HIS A 254 10.46 21.69 23.12
CA HIS A 254 11.50 21.52 24.14
C HIS A 254 12.30 22.80 24.45
N GLY A 255 11.92 23.96 23.89
CA GLY A 255 12.59 25.24 24.11
C GLY A 255 14.04 25.29 23.61
N ILE A 256 14.42 24.42 22.69
CA ILE A 256 15.78 24.38 22.11
C ILE A 256 15.96 25.50 21.09
N VAL A 257 14.90 25.84 20.38
CA VAL A 257 14.85 26.92 19.39
C VAL A 257 13.57 27.72 19.55
N THR A 258 13.60 28.95 19.05
CA THR A 258 12.45 29.83 18.82
C THR A 258 12.23 30.01 17.33
N PRO A 259 11.13 30.57 16.85
CA PRO A 259 10.92 30.86 15.43
C PRO A 259 12.03 31.70 14.80
N THR A 260 12.66 32.57 15.59
CA THR A 260 13.71 33.50 15.16
C THR A 260 15.14 32.97 15.39
N THR A 261 15.28 31.81 16.04
CA THR A 261 16.61 31.22 16.26
C THR A 261 17.30 30.95 14.93
N SER A 262 18.40 31.67 14.69
CA SER A 262 19.17 31.57 13.45
C SER A 262 20.44 30.74 13.65
N ARG A 263 20.84 30.04 12.58
CA ARG A 263 22.06 29.23 12.56
C ARG A 263 22.83 29.46 11.26
N ALA A 264 24.16 29.49 11.39
CA ALA A 264 25.01 29.50 10.20
C ALA A 264 25.05 28.14 9.51
N CYS A 265 24.89 28.14 8.20
CA CYS A 265 24.94 26.97 7.35
C CYS A 265 26.09 27.13 6.32
N PRO A 266 27.31 26.68 6.64
CA PRO A 266 28.45 26.76 5.74
C PRO A 266 28.53 25.60 4.71
N GLY A 267 27.48 24.73 4.69
CA GLY A 267 27.43 23.55 3.81
C GLY A 267 27.92 22.25 4.47
N TRP A 268 28.40 22.31 5.71
CA TRP A 268 28.78 21.13 6.49
C TRP A 268 28.64 21.37 8.00
N TYR A 269 28.47 20.26 8.73
CA TYR A 269 28.39 20.21 10.18
C TYR A 269 29.33 19.14 10.72
N SER A 270 29.98 19.41 11.87
CA SER A 270 30.77 18.41 12.59
C SER A 270 30.42 18.41 14.06
N LEU A 271 30.42 17.24 14.66
CA LEU A 271 30.34 17.10 16.11
C LEU A 271 31.63 17.60 16.79
N PRO A 272 31.55 18.14 18.01
CA PRO A 272 32.73 18.53 18.77
C PRO A 272 33.73 17.36 18.87
N GLY A 273 35.00 17.64 18.58
CA GLY A 273 36.05 16.63 18.61
C GLY A 273 36.07 15.62 17.46
N SER A 274 35.20 15.75 16.47
CA SER A 274 35.13 14.86 15.31
C SER A 274 35.59 15.57 14.04
N SER A 275 36.44 14.91 13.23
CA SER A 275 36.81 15.36 11.90
C SER A 275 35.78 15.04 10.82
N HIS A 276 34.79 14.21 11.16
CA HIS A 276 33.73 13.83 10.22
C HIS A 276 32.83 15.02 9.90
N ARG A 277 32.54 15.22 8.59
CA ARG A 277 31.70 16.31 8.09
C ARG A 277 30.40 15.76 7.54
N PHE A 278 29.31 16.08 8.21
CA PHE A 278 27.94 15.87 7.71
C PHE A 278 27.63 16.99 6.71
N ARG A 279 27.33 16.66 5.47
CA ARG A 279 27.15 17.63 4.38
C ARG A 279 25.72 18.08 4.28
N ASP A 280 25.54 19.33 3.85
CA ASP A 280 24.26 19.83 3.35
C ASP A 280 24.08 19.39 1.89
N TRP A 281 22.83 19.27 1.45
CA TRP A 281 22.52 19.02 0.05
C TRP A 281 23.03 20.17 -0.83
N ARG A 282 23.02 21.42 -0.31
CA ARG A 282 23.59 22.60 -0.95
C ARG A 282 25.03 22.78 -0.51
N ARG A 283 25.99 22.54 -1.41
CA ARG A 283 27.42 22.52 -1.10
C ARG A 283 27.97 23.81 -0.49
N GLY A 284 27.48 24.97 -0.99
CA GLY A 284 27.90 26.26 -0.47
C GLY A 284 27.20 26.68 0.82
N GLY A 285 26.29 25.83 1.30
CA GLY A 285 25.42 26.15 2.41
C GLY A 285 24.35 27.17 2.08
N HIS A 286 23.60 27.58 3.11
CA HIS A 286 22.46 28.49 3.01
C HIS A 286 22.78 29.88 3.64
N GLY A 287 23.99 30.08 4.15
CA GLY A 287 24.32 31.28 4.93
C GLY A 287 23.70 31.21 6.33
N SER A 288 23.11 32.29 6.81
CA SER A 288 22.39 32.32 8.09
C SER A 288 20.92 32.12 7.83
N VAL A 289 20.32 31.08 8.41
CA VAL A 289 18.91 30.73 8.23
C VAL A 289 18.21 30.63 9.58
N ALA A 290 16.99 31.22 9.69
CA ALA A 290 16.09 31.02 10.82
C ALA A 290 15.24 29.75 10.62
N LEU A 291 14.47 29.33 11.63
CA LEU A 291 13.74 28.06 11.64
C LEU A 291 12.82 27.88 10.42
N VAL A 292 12.00 28.87 10.10
CA VAL A 292 11.05 28.83 8.97
C VAL A 292 11.81 28.68 7.66
N GLU A 293 12.86 29.47 7.47
CA GLU A 293 13.68 29.41 6.27
C GLU A 293 14.46 28.08 6.16
N ALA A 294 14.94 27.55 7.31
CA ALA A 294 15.61 26.26 7.34
C ALA A 294 14.71 25.10 6.87
N VAL A 295 13.41 25.14 7.19
CA VAL A 295 12.43 24.20 6.65
C VAL A 295 12.17 24.46 5.17
N ALA A 296 11.99 25.74 4.78
CA ALA A 296 11.68 26.15 3.40
C ALA A 296 12.78 25.75 2.41
N GLN A 297 14.04 26.01 2.79
CA GLN A 297 15.24 25.67 2.01
C GLN A 297 15.73 24.23 2.28
N SER A 298 15.08 23.51 3.21
CA SER A 298 15.47 22.16 3.61
C SER A 298 16.93 22.06 4.12
N CYS A 299 17.43 23.05 4.84
CA CYS A 299 18.81 23.11 5.33
C CYS A 299 19.11 21.95 6.29
N ASP A 300 20.00 21.03 5.92
CA ASP A 300 20.37 19.88 6.73
C ASP A 300 21.15 20.30 7.98
N ILE A 301 22.03 21.30 7.85
CA ILE A 301 22.91 21.76 8.93
C ILE A 301 22.11 22.27 10.12
N TYR A 302 21.02 23.00 9.87
CA TYR A 302 20.13 23.48 10.92
C TYR A 302 19.57 22.30 11.73
N PHE A 303 19.10 21.27 11.05
CA PHE A 303 18.48 20.10 11.67
C PHE A 303 19.49 19.14 12.29
N TYR A 304 20.72 19.04 11.77
CA TYR A 304 21.82 18.34 12.44
C TYR A 304 22.13 18.94 13.82
N ALA A 305 22.26 20.25 13.88
CA ALA A 305 22.52 20.95 15.13
C ALA A 305 21.33 20.86 16.08
N LEU A 306 20.09 20.97 15.57
CA LEU A 306 18.86 20.83 16.37
C LEU A 306 18.74 19.43 16.97
N ALA A 307 18.92 18.39 16.15
CA ALA A 307 18.85 16.99 16.59
C ALA A 307 19.92 16.67 17.65
N THR A 308 21.14 17.19 17.47
CA THR A 308 22.23 17.03 18.45
C THR A 308 21.85 17.64 19.80
N GLN A 309 21.19 18.80 19.81
CA GLN A 309 20.77 19.48 21.05
C GLN A 309 19.54 18.83 21.70
N LEU A 310 18.61 18.33 20.89
CA LEU A 310 17.46 17.55 21.40
C LEU A 310 17.91 16.24 22.05
N GLY A 311 18.87 15.57 21.44
CA GLY A 311 19.22 14.19 21.78
C GLY A 311 18.20 13.19 21.24
N VAL A 312 18.64 11.93 21.13
CA VAL A 312 17.83 10.86 20.51
C VAL A 312 16.51 10.61 21.24
N GLU A 313 16.49 10.66 22.57
CA GLU A 313 15.31 10.32 23.37
C GLU A 313 14.17 11.32 23.17
N ARG A 314 14.47 12.63 23.27
CA ARG A 314 13.46 13.68 23.06
C ARG A 314 12.98 13.68 21.61
N LEU A 315 13.90 13.54 20.66
CA LEU A 315 13.56 13.49 19.24
C LEU A 315 12.66 12.30 18.93
N ARG A 316 13.04 11.11 19.39
CA ARG A 316 12.24 9.89 19.21
C ARG A 316 10.87 9.99 19.87
N GLY A 317 10.86 10.40 21.14
CA GLY A 317 9.62 10.54 21.92
C GLY A 317 8.62 11.49 21.26
N PHE A 318 9.11 12.58 20.68
CA PHE A 318 8.27 13.53 19.98
C PHE A 318 7.76 12.98 18.63
N LEU A 319 8.62 12.37 17.82
CA LEU A 319 8.24 11.75 16.53
C LEU A 319 7.24 10.59 16.72
N ALA A 320 7.32 9.83 17.81
CA ALA A 320 6.39 8.76 18.13
C ALA A 320 4.93 9.26 18.25
N ARG A 321 4.72 10.50 18.69
CA ARG A 321 3.39 11.12 18.81
C ARG A 321 2.68 11.29 17.46
N PHE A 322 3.43 11.21 16.34
CA PHE A 322 2.93 11.32 14.97
C PHE A 322 2.73 9.95 14.28
N ALA A 323 2.53 8.89 15.06
CA ALA A 323 2.29 7.51 14.60
C ALA A 323 3.42 6.93 13.73
N LEU A 324 4.69 7.35 13.97
CA LEU A 324 5.86 6.86 13.24
C LEU A 324 6.52 5.64 13.91
N ASP A 325 6.02 5.19 15.07
CA ASP A 325 6.60 4.09 15.84
C ASP A 325 5.85 2.75 15.74
N GLY A 326 4.76 2.69 14.96
CA GLY A 326 3.93 1.50 14.78
C GLY A 326 3.10 1.55 13.50
N PRO A 327 2.31 0.50 13.21
CA PRO A 327 1.32 0.52 12.15
C PRO A 327 0.28 1.62 12.40
N THR A 328 -0.28 2.20 11.35
CA THR A 328 -1.29 3.25 11.47
C THR A 328 -2.66 2.73 11.92
N GLY A 329 -2.89 1.43 11.73
CA GLY A 329 -4.13 0.74 12.04
C GLY A 329 -5.19 0.85 10.95
N LEU A 330 -4.76 0.97 9.68
CA LEU A 330 -5.64 0.91 8.52
C LEU A 330 -6.45 -0.39 8.53
N ASP A 331 -7.71 -0.30 8.17
CA ASP A 331 -8.67 -1.41 8.13
C ASP A 331 -8.52 -2.34 6.91
N ALA A 332 -7.41 -2.26 6.16
CA ALA A 332 -7.09 -3.18 5.06
C ALA A 332 -6.07 -4.27 5.40
N GLY A 333 -5.51 -4.25 6.60
CA GLY A 333 -4.49 -5.20 7.05
C GLY A 333 -3.17 -5.14 6.29
N GLY A 334 -2.22 -5.98 6.71
CA GLY A 334 -0.95 -6.16 5.99
C GLY A 334 0.05 -5.01 6.10
N GLU A 335 -0.19 -4.02 6.96
CA GLU A 335 0.75 -2.93 7.24
C GLU A 335 2.05 -3.45 7.85
N LYS A 336 3.15 -2.82 7.48
CA LYS A 336 4.45 -2.96 8.13
C LYS A 336 4.78 -1.66 8.85
N ALA A 337 5.24 -1.76 10.08
CA ALA A 337 5.79 -0.61 10.78
C ALA A 337 7.15 -0.21 10.18
N GLY A 338 7.41 1.08 10.12
CA GLY A 338 8.76 1.59 9.94
C GLY A 338 9.63 1.37 11.19
N ILE A 339 10.80 1.97 11.20
CA ILE A 339 11.73 1.97 12.32
C ILE A 339 11.87 3.40 12.84
N LEU A 340 11.44 3.61 14.05
CA LEU A 340 11.78 4.82 14.82
C LEU A 340 12.92 4.46 15.77
N PRO A 341 14.19 4.80 15.42
CA PRO A 341 15.35 4.25 16.09
C PRO A 341 15.56 4.82 17.49
N SER A 342 16.14 4.00 18.38
CA SER A 342 16.62 4.39 19.71
C SER A 342 17.81 3.54 20.12
N PRO A 343 18.52 3.88 21.19
CA PRO A 343 19.54 3.02 21.77
C PRO A 343 19.02 1.62 22.14
N GLU A 344 17.78 1.52 22.68
CA GLU A 344 17.13 0.24 23.04
C GLU A 344 16.78 -0.58 21.78
N TRP A 345 16.25 0.10 20.75
CA TRP A 345 16.01 -0.54 19.47
C TRP A 345 17.31 -1.10 18.89
N LYS A 346 18.39 -0.32 18.90
CA LYS A 346 19.69 -0.72 18.35
C LYS A 346 20.28 -1.92 19.08
N LYS A 347 20.17 -1.97 20.44
CA LYS A 347 20.58 -3.13 21.24
C LYS A 347 19.85 -4.42 20.83
N ARG A 348 18.56 -4.31 20.50
CA ARG A 348 17.75 -5.46 20.05
C ARG A 348 18.01 -5.86 18.60
N ALA A 349 18.25 -4.89 17.74
CA ALA A 349 18.41 -5.09 16.29
C ALA A 349 19.75 -5.73 15.90
N PHE A 350 20.81 -5.46 16.69
CA PHE A 350 22.16 -5.94 16.37
C PHE A 350 22.64 -6.99 17.36
N LYS A 351 23.32 -8.02 16.84
CA LYS A 351 23.84 -9.15 17.68
C LYS A 351 25.18 -8.85 18.33
N ARG A 352 26.06 -8.08 17.66
CA ARG A 352 27.42 -7.81 18.12
C ARG A 352 27.42 -6.62 19.09
N PRO A 353 28.01 -6.71 20.32
CA PRO A 353 28.01 -5.64 21.31
C PRO A 353 28.53 -4.31 20.79
N ALA A 354 29.59 -4.32 19.96
CA ALA A 354 30.15 -3.12 19.36
C ALA A 354 29.16 -2.38 18.41
N GLN A 355 28.20 -3.10 17.82
CA GLN A 355 27.17 -2.54 16.97
C GLN A 355 25.94 -2.05 17.77
N GLN A 356 25.83 -2.42 19.03
CA GLN A 356 24.70 -2.05 19.91
C GLN A 356 24.85 -0.66 20.52
N VAL A 357 26.05 -0.10 20.48
CA VAL A 357 26.34 1.23 21.02
C VAL A 357 25.75 2.30 20.11
N TRP A 358 24.99 3.24 20.73
CA TRP A 358 24.49 4.41 20.01
C TRP A 358 25.57 5.49 19.94
N PHE A 359 25.88 5.94 18.75
CA PHE A 359 26.88 6.99 18.52
C PHE A 359 26.21 8.34 18.27
N PRO A 360 26.78 9.46 18.72
CA PRO A 360 26.22 10.81 18.52
C PRO A 360 25.92 11.12 17.04
N GLY A 361 26.75 10.63 16.11
CA GLY A 361 26.54 10.81 14.67
C GLY A 361 25.24 10.18 14.14
N GLU A 362 24.72 9.15 14.81
CA GLU A 362 23.44 8.53 14.45
C GLU A 362 22.26 9.45 14.79
N THR A 363 22.37 10.22 15.88
CA THR A 363 21.37 11.26 16.23
C THR A 363 21.38 12.39 15.19
N VAL A 364 22.56 12.78 14.69
CA VAL A 364 22.69 13.81 13.66
C VAL A 364 21.87 13.45 12.42
N ILE A 365 22.11 12.26 11.85
CA ILE A 365 21.41 11.82 10.63
C ILE A 365 19.95 11.46 10.87
N PHE A 366 19.58 11.03 12.08
CA PHE A 366 18.19 10.81 12.48
C PHE A 366 17.38 12.11 12.41
N GLY A 367 17.98 13.26 12.75
CA GLY A 367 17.34 14.58 12.70
C GLY A 367 16.86 15.02 11.32
N ILE A 368 17.32 14.38 10.27
CA ILE A 368 16.89 14.62 8.88
C ILE A 368 16.17 13.43 8.25
N GLY A 369 15.71 12.47 9.07
CA GLY A 369 14.96 11.31 8.60
C GLY A 369 15.78 10.28 7.83
N GLN A 370 17.05 10.14 8.17
CA GLN A 370 17.98 9.21 7.54
C GLN A 370 18.57 8.21 8.57
N GLY A 371 19.54 7.44 8.16
CA GLY A 371 20.19 6.43 9.00
C GLY A 371 19.31 5.21 9.19
N TYR A 372 19.02 4.85 10.43
CA TYR A 372 18.14 3.69 10.74
C TYR A 372 16.66 4.00 10.64
N MET A 373 16.28 5.28 10.56
CA MET A 373 14.88 5.65 10.47
C MET A 373 14.29 5.20 9.14
N THR A 374 13.18 4.48 9.21
CA THR A 374 12.35 4.17 8.03
C THR A 374 10.89 4.36 8.36
N SER A 375 10.09 4.71 7.36
CA SER A 375 8.64 4.84 7.49
C SER A 375 7.96 4.32 6.22
N THR A 376 6.71 3.87 6.34
CA THR A 376 5.89 3.56 5.19
C THR A 376 5.20 4.82 4.66
N PRO A 377 4.82 4.87 3.37
CA PRO A 377 4.07 6.00 2.82
C PRO A 377 2.79 6.34 3.59
N ILE A 378 2.06 5.35 4.09
CA ILE A 378 0.87 5.62 4.91
C ILE A 378 1.21 6.26 6.26
N GLN A 379 2.31 5.86 6.91
CA GLN A 379 2.76 6.53 8.14
C GLN A 379 3.12 8.00 7.88
N VAL A 380 3.80 8.27 6.78
CA VAL A 380 4.17 9.64 6.39
C VAL A 380 2.93 10.47 6.00
N ALA A 381 1.94 9.87 5.33
CA ALA A 381 0.65 10.51 5.06
C ALA A 381 -0.11 10.85 6.35
N GLN A 382 -0.14 9.92 7.31
CA GLN A 382 -0.79 10.14 8.60
C GLN A 382 -0.08 11.23 9.42
N MET A 383 1.26 11.23 9.49
CA MET A 383 2.03 12.32 10.08
C MET A 383 1.64 13.68 9.45
N THR A 384 1.50 13.71 8.13
CA THR A 384 1.09 14.93 7.39
C THR A 384 -0.35 15.35 7.74
N ALA A 385 -1.26 14.39 7.90
CA ALA A 385 -2.64 14.66 8.33
C ALA A 385 -2.70 15.25 9.75
N VAL A 386 -1.90 14.72 10.68
CA VAL A 386 -1.78 15.27 12.06
C VAL A 386 -1.20 16.68 12.04
N LEU A 387 -0.19 16.96 11.22
CA LEU A 387 0.33 18.33 11.01
C LEU A 387 -0.76 19.27 10.48
N ALA A 388 -1.51 18.84 9.46
CA ALA A 388 -2.60 19.62 8.86
C ALA A 388 -3.66 20.02 9.89
N MET A 389 -3.99 19.12 10.82
CA MET A 389 -5.03 19.28 11.84
C MET A 389 -4.47 19.78 13.18
N ARG A 390 -3.25 20.33 13.18
CA ARG A 390 -2.61 20.90 14.38
C ARG A 390 -2.68 19.97 15.59
N GLY A 391 -2.29 18.72 15.39
CA GLY A 391 -2.22 17.69 16.43
C GLY A 391 -3.42 16.76 16.54
N ALA A 392 -4.58 17.11 16.00
CA ALA A 392 -5.68 16.16 15.89
C ALA A 392 -5.40 15.15 14.78
N GLY A 393 -5.87 13.92 14.95
CA GLY A 393 -5.68 12.87 13.94
C GLY A 393 -6.68 11.74 14.09
N PHE A 394 -6.78 10.94 13.05
CA PHE A 394 -7.66 9.77 12.97
C PHE A 394 -6.88 8.58 12.42
N ARG A 395 -7.29 7.38 12.78
CA ARG A 395 -6.80 6.17 12.07
C ARG A 395 -7.24 6.21 10.61
N PRO A 396 -6.35 5.92 9.67
CA PRO A 396 -6.74 5.75 8.28
C PRO A 396 -7.79 4.63 8.14
N ARG A 397 -8.78 4.84 7.27
CA ARG A 397 -9.81 3.83 7.00
C ARG A 397 -10.20 3.81 5.53
N LEU A 398 -10.45 2.62 5.00
CA LEU A 398 -10.92 2.38 3.64
C LEU A 398 -12.42 2.07 3.58
N VAL A 399 -13.01 1.57 4.68
CA VAL A 399 -14.43 1.22 4.71
C VAL A 399 -15.19 2.27 5.51
N ARG A 400 -16.21 2.86 4.87
CA ARG A 400 -17.09 3.86 5.47
C ARG A 400 -18.34 3.24 6.08
N ALA A 401 -18.90 2.22 5.42
CA ALA A 401 -20.12 1.56 5.86
C ALA A 401 -20.23 0.14 5.29
N LEU A 402 -20.99 -0.70 5.99
CA LEU A 402 -21.50 -1.98 5.50
C LEU A 402 -23.00 -1.85 5.23
N ARG A 403 -23.47 -2.51 4.17
CA ARG A 403 -24.91 -2.60 3.87
C ARG A 403 -25.35 -4.05 3.73
N ASP A 404 -26.39 -4.41 4.44
CA ASP A 404 -27.05 -5.69 4.26
C ASP A 404 -27.71 -5.72 2.86
N PRO A 405 -27.36 -6.68 1.99
CA PRO A 405 -27.85 -6.69 0.62
C PRO A 405 -29.33 -7.03 0.49
N VAL A 406 -29.95 -7.66 1.53
CA VAL A 406 -31.36 -8.06 1.55
C VAL A 406 -32.23 -6.94 2.12
N THR A 407 -31.91 -6.47 3.32
CA THR A 407 -32.69 -5.43 4.01
C THR A 407 -32.33 -4.02 3.57
N ARG A 408 -31.19 -3.84 2.89
CA ARG A 408 -30.60 -2.54 2.48
C ARG A 408 -30.24 -1.63 3.66
N ALA A 409 -30.27 -2.16 4.88
CA ALA A 409 -29.84 -1.42 6.07
C ALA A 409 -28.34 -1.14 6.02
N GLU A 410 -27.97 0.11 6.24
CA GLU A 410 -26.57 0.53 6.29
C GLU A 410 -26.10 0.65 7.74
N THR A 411 -24.93 0.11 8.01
CA THR A 411 -24.21 0.24 9.27
C THR A 411 -22.95 1.07 9.03
N PRO A 412 -22.92 2.35 9.42
CA PRO A 412 -21.73 3.19 9.25
C PRO A 412 -20.62 2.75 10.20
N ILE A 413 -19.37 2.85 9.73
CA ILE A 413 -18.17 2.71 10.55
C ILE A 413 -17.71 4.13 10.89
N PRO A 414 -17.75 4.54 12.17
CA PRO A 414 -17.36 5.90 12.54
C PRO A 414 -15.84 6.11 12.44
N PRO A 415 -15.37 7.36 12.23
CA PRO A 415 -13.96 7.70 12.36
C PRO A 415 -13.42 7.33 13.74
N ALA A 416 -12.18 6.82 13.79
CA ALA A 416 -11.50 6.46 15.03
C ALA A 416 -10.44 7.54 15.35
N PRO A 417 -10.66 8.45 16.31
CA PRO A 417 -9.69 9.47 16.64
C PRO A 417 -8.44 8.87 17.30
N LEU A 418 -7.30 9.49 17.03
CA LEU A 418 -6.03 9.22 17.71
C LEU A 418 -5.90 10.12 18.95
N PRO A 419 -5.06 9.74 19.92
CA PRO A 419 -4.66 10.66 20.97
C PRO A 419 -4.07 11.93 20.34
N PRO A 420 -4.55 13.13 20.73
CA PRO A 420 -4.07 14.38 20.15
C PRO A 420 -2.60 14.64 20.51
N VAL A 421 -1.88 15.25 19.59
CA VAL A 421 -0.55 15.79 19.86
C VAL A 421 -0.71 17.20 20.42
N GLU A 422 -0.68 17.33 21.74
CA GLU A 422 -0.78 18.62 22.42
C GLU A 422 0.60 19.26 22.51
N LEU A 423 0.70 20.58 22.32
CA LEU A 423 1.91 21.37 22.50
C LEU A 423 1.75 22.31 23.70
N GLY A 424 2.84 22.56 24.42
CA GLY A 424 2.88 23.51 25.51
C GLY A 424 2.52 24.93 25.06
N ASP A 425 2.94 25.32 23.86
CA ASP A 425 2.49 26.55 23.19
C ASP A 425 1.82 26.19 21.84
N PRO A 426 0.48 26.30 21.74
CA PRO A 426 -0.26 26.02 20.51
C PRO A 426 0.16 26.88 19.31
N ALA A 427 0.74 28.07 19.50
CA ALA A 427 1.23 28.92 18.41
C ALA A 427 2.35 28.26 17.61
N ASN A 428 3.05 27.27 18.19
CA ASN A 428 4.08 26.51 17.48
C ASN A 428 3.54 25.74 16.28
N TRP A 429 2.26 25.37 16.27
CA TRP A 429 1.62 24.77 15.09
C TRP A 429 1.64 25.72 13.89
N ASP A 430 1.36 27.01 14.12
CA ASP A 430 1.37 28.01 13.05
C ASP A 430 2.77 28.19 12.47
N VAL A 431 3.79 28.13 13.31
CA VAL A 431 5.19 28.18 12.85
C VAL A 431 5.51 26.99 11.94
N ALA A 432 5.10 25.78 12.31
CA ALA A 432 5.30 24.60 11.48
C ALA A 432 4.55 24.68 10.15
N VAL A 433 3.27 25.07 10.19
CA VAL A 433 2.43 25.24 8.98
C VAL A 433 3.01 26.32 8.07
N GLN A 434 3.36 27.50 8.60
CA GLN A 434 3.98 28.59 7.84
C GLN A 434 5.29 28.15 7.21
N SER A 435 6.10 27.33 7.91
CA SER A 435 7.33 26.81 7.34
C SER A 435 7.10 25.89 6.13
N MET A 436 6.01 25.10 6.16
CA MET A 436 5.60 24.25 5.03
C MET A 436 4.98 25.06 3.89
N VAL A 437 4.26 26.16 4.20
CA VAL A 437 3.79 27.12 3.18
C VAL A 437 4.98 27.80 2.51
N ALA A 438 6.00 28.19 3.26
CA ALA A 438 7.21 28.81 2.70
C ALA A 438 7.96 27.87 1.74
N VAL A 439 7.92 26.54 1.94
CA VAL A 439 8.43 25.56 0.96
C VAL A 439 7.77 25.73 -0.41
N MET A 440 6.46 26.02 -0.42
CA MET A 440 5.65 26.15 -1.63
C MET A 440 5.71 27.55 -2.27
N GLN A 441 5.98 28.58 -1.48
CA GLN A 441 6.00 29.96 -1.97
C GLN A 441 7.36 30.38 -2.58
N GLY A 442 8.47 30.02 -1.95
CA GLY A 442 9.81 30.41 -2.40
C GLY A 442 10.88 29.36 -2.08
N GLY A 443 10.46 28.24 -1.50
CA GLY A 443 11.33 27.14 -1.11
C GLY A 443 11.49 26.08 -2.18
N THR A 444 11.83 24.88 -1.74
CA THR A 444 12.25 23.76 -2.61
C THR A 444 11.16 23.24 -3.55
N ALA A 445 9.87 23.52 -3.32
CA ALA A 445 8.74 23.04 -4.15
C ALA A 445 7.93 24.16 -4.80
N SER A 446 8.45 25.38 -4.87
CA SER A 446 7.72 26.57 -5.36
C SER A 446 7.17 26.39 -6.78
N ARG A 447 7.89 25.67 -7.66
CA ARG A 447 7.44 25.40 -9.04
C ARG A 447 6.13 24.58 -9.07
N SER A 448 5.97 23.63 -8.16
CA SER A 448 4.75 22.79 -8.10
C SER A 448 3.53 23.54 -7.52
N ALA A 449 3.74 24.67 -6.85
CA ALA A 449 2.68 25.53 -6.36
C ALA A 449 2.20 26.56 -7.40
N MET A 450 2.96 26.76 -8.47
CA MET A 450 2.60 27.75 -9.50
C MET A 450 1.22 27.45 -10.10
N GLY A 451 0.36 28.48 -10.17
CA GLY A 451 -0.99 28.35 -10.70
C GLY A 451 -1.95 27.52 -9.84
N ALA A 452 -1.64 27.25 -8.56
CA ALA A 452 -2.59 26.62 -7.66
C ALA A 452 -3.72 27.59 -7.29
N GLU A 453 -4.97 27.10 -7.33
CA GLU A 453 -6.17 27.85 -6.97
C GLU A 453 -6.52 27.71 -5.47
N TYR A 454 -5.65 27.07 -4.71
CA TYR A 454 -5.76 26.83 -3.26
C TYR A 454 -4.37 26.93 -2.61
N SER A 455 -4.38 27.21 -1.31
CA SER A 455 -3.16 27.29 -0.51
C SER A 455 -2.60 25.87 -0.24
N ILE A 456 -1.28 25.72 -0.33
CA ILE A 456 -0.59 24.43 -0.13
C ILE A 456 0.50 24.59 0.92
N ALA A 457 0.51 23.70 1.90
CA ALA A 457 1.64 23.48 2.79
C ALA A 457 2.31 22.15 2.43
N GLY A 458 3.61 22.14 2.16
CA GLY A 458 4.29 20.94 1.69
C GLY A 458 5.73 20.83 2.15
N LYS A 459 6.32 19.65 1.91
CA LYS A 459 7.75 19.40 2.18
C LYS A 459 8.29 18.36 1.22
N THR A 460 9.38 18.71 0.56
CA THR A 460 10.17 17.78 -0.27
C THR A 460 11.05 16.91 0.62
N GLY A 461 11.27 15.68 0.19
CA GLY A 461 12.23 14.76 0.77
C GLY A 461 13.06 14.08 -0.33
N THR A 462 14.27 13.73 0.00
CA THR A 462 15.16 12.89 -0.80
C THR A 462 15.77 11.88 0.16
N ALA A 463 15.57 10.60 -0.13
CA ALA A 463 16.08 9.52 0.70
C ALA A 463 17.23 8.82 -0.01
N GLN A 464 18.41 8.86 0.61
CA GLN A 464 19.61 8.22 0.07
C GLN A 464 19.45 6.69 0.11
N VAL A 465 19.78 6.02 -0.99
CA VAL A 465 19.75 4.57 -1.12
C VAL A 465 21.06 3.93 -0.64
N PHE A 466 22.18 4.64 -0.78
CA PHE A 466 23.49 4.18 -0.31
C PHE A 466 24.34 5.33 0.25
N THR A 467 25.33 4.96 1.06
CA THR A 467 26.25 5.92 1.66
C THR A 467 27.36 6.30 0.68
N VAL A 468 27.53 7.59 0.42
CA VAL A 468 28.63 8.12 -0.38
C VAL A 468 29.85 8.35 0.52
N ALA A 469 31.01 7.82 0.15
CA ALA A 469 32.23 8.02 0.92
C ALA A 469 32.57 9.51 1.08
N GLN A 470 33.23 9.89 2.19
CA GLN A 470 33.46 11.30 2.57
C GLN A 470 34.17 12.12 1.48
N ASN A 471 35.04 11.50 0.69
CA ASN A 471 35.79 12.14 -0.39
C ASN A 471 35.21 11.87 -1.78
N ALA A 472 34.15 11.09 -1.89
CA ALA A 472 33.49 10.78 -3.15
C ALA A 472 32.40 11.80 -3.50
N ARG A 473 32.15 11.94 -4.78
CA ARG A 473 31.06 12.75 -5.32
C ARG A 473 29.90 11.83 -5.68
N TYR A 474 28.70 12.18 -5.23
CA TYR A 474 27.49 11.58 -5.77
C TYR A 474 27.32 12.08 -7.21
N ASP A 475 27.39 11.18 -8.16
CA ASP A 475 27.17 11.46 -9.58
C ASP A 475 25.99 10.60 -10.05
N GLU A 476 24.87 11.26 -10.17
CA GLU A 476 23.59 10.62 -10.53
C GLU A 476 23.61 10.00 -11.93
N ALA A 477 24.41 10.57 -12.85
CA ALA A 477 24.53 10.06 -14.21
C ALA A 477 25.39 8.79 -14.28
N ALA A 478 26.32 8.62 -13.32
CA ALA A 478 27.24 7.50 -13.28
C ALA A 478 26.73 6.26 -12.52
N ILE A 479 25.61 6.39 -11.79
CA ILE A 479 25.04 5.28 -11.00
C ILE A 479 23.85 4.64 -11.72
N SER A 480 23.68 3.32 -11.51
CA SER A 480 22.51 2.63 -12.04
C SER A 480 21.21 3.23 -11.49
N GLU A 481 20.13 3.17 -12.27
CA GLU A 481 18.84 3.73 -11.89
C GLU A 481 18.39 3.27 -10.49
N ARG A 482 18.52 1.99 -10.18
CA ARG A 482 18.09 1.39 -8.90
C ARG A 482 18.90 1.84 -7.68
N LEU A 483 20.01 2.56 -7.88
CA LEU A 483 20.82 3.15 -6.81
C LEU A 483 20.57 4.65 -6.63
N ARG A 484 19.76 5.28 -7.48
CA ARG A 484 19.40 6.69 -7.33
C ARG A 484 18.55 6.90 -6.10
N ASP A 485 18.57 8.11 -5.57
CA ASP A 485 17.81 8.48 -4.39
C ASP A 485 16.31 8.39 -4.62
N HIS A 486 15.56 8.00 -3.57
CA HIS A 486 14.10 8.03 -3.61
C HIS A 486 13.59 9.45 -3.47
N ALA A 487 12.58 9.79 -4.28
CA ALA A 487 11.90 11.07 -4.23
C ALA A 487 10.69 11.01 -3.30
N TRP A 488 10.61 11.93 -2.36
CA TRP A 488 9.47 12.10 -1.47
C TRP A 488 8.85 13.48 -1.59
N PHE A 489 7.54 13.54 -1.46
CA PHE A 489 6.83 14.78 -1.23
C PHE A 489 5.63 14.55 -0.33
N VAL A 490 5.42 15.46 0.62
CA VAL A 490 4.23 15.51 1.47
C VAL A 490 3.60 16.89 1.37
N ALA A 491 2.28 16.93 1.42
CA ALA A 491 1.54 18.18 1.44
C ALA A 491 0.15 18.01 2.05
N PHE A 492 -0.43 19.12 2.46
CA PHE A 492 -1.87 19.22 2.73
C PHE A 492 -2.43 20.52 2.15
N ALA A 493 -3.71 20.50 1.83
CA ALA A 493 -4.40 21.61 1.19
C ALA A 493 -5.94 21.51 1.41
N PRO A 494 -6.69 22.66 1.36
CA PRO A 494 -6.18 24.02 1.57
C PRO A 494 -5.54 24.19 2.96
N VAL A 495 -4.69 25.19 3.15
CA VAL A 495 -4.00 25.40 4.45
C VAL A 495 -4.97 25.79 5.56
N GLU A 496 -5.98 26.59 5.22
CA GLU A 496 -6.97 27.16 6.14
C GLU A 496 -8.05 26.14 6.54
N ASP A 497 -8.40 25.24 5.63
CA ASP A 497 -9.40 24.17 5.82
C ASP A 497 -8.88 22.87 5.15
N PRO A 498 -7.97 22.14 5.80
CA PRO A 498 -7.33 20.99 5.20
C PRO A 498 -8.34 19.89 4.85
N ARG A 499 -8.42 19.55 3.56
CA ARG A 499 -9.31 18.53 3.01
C ARG A 499 -8.56 17.31 2.45
N ILE A 500 -7.28 17.48 2.16
CA ILE A 500 -6.40 16.40 1.69
C ILE A 500 -5.04 16.55 2.34
N ALA A 501 -4.52 15.44 2.86
CA ALA A 501 -3.13 15.25 3.25
C ALA A 501 -2.55 14.11 2.41
N ILE A 502 -1.43 14.37 1.70
CA ILE A 502 -0.88 13.44 0.72
C ILE A 502 0.59 13.15 0.99
N ALA A 503 0.99 11.90 0.79
CA ALA A 503 2.37 11.47 0.71
C ALA A 503 2.61 10.76 -0.63
N VAL A 504 3.65 11.17 -1.34
CA VAL A 504 4.10 10.58 -2.60
C VAL A 504 5.53 10.10 -2.42
N LEU A 505 5.76 8.84 -2.76
CA LEU A 505 7.08 8.22 -2.87
C LEU A 505 7.29 7.74 -4.29
N VAL A 506 8.46 8.04 -4.86
CA VAL A 506 8.92 7.43 -6.10
C VAL A 506 10.29 6.80 -5.83
N GLU A 507 10.37 5.46 -5.93
CA GLU A 507 11.63 4.76 -5.79
C GLU A 507 12.59 5.22 -6.91
N ASN A 508 13.81 5.58 -6.52
CA ASN A 508 14.86 6.03 -7.45
C ASN A 508 14.47 7.24 -8.33
N GLY A 509 13.45 8.01 -7.86
CA GLY A 509 12.88 9.16 -8.55
C GLY A 509 13.71 10.43 -8.45
N ARG A 510 14.94 10.36 -7.90
CA ARG A 510 15.93 11.44 -7.82
C ARG A 510 15.55 12.57 -6.87
N SER A 511 14.60 13.41 -7.26
CA SER A 511 14.30 14.67 -6.56
C SER A 511 12.83 14.76 -6.13
N GLY A 512 12.60 15.03 -4.84
CA GLY A 512 11.25 15.27 -4.34
C GLY A 512 10.54 16.44 -5.03
N SER A 513 11.27 17.51 -5.34
CA SER A 513 10.72 18.70 -6.01
C SER A 513 10.46 18.49 -7.51
N GLY A 514 11.31 17.71 -8.19
CA GLY A 514 11.19 17.49 -9.64
C GLY A 514 10.24 16.36 -10.01
N THR A 515 10.08 15.35 -9.13
CA THR A 515 9.32 14.14 -9.44
C THR A 515 8.07 14.01 -8.56
N ALA A 516 8.22 13.94 -7.24
CA ALA A 516 7.10 13.64 -6.35
C ALA A 516 6.12 14.82 -6.15
N ALA A 517 6.61 16.07 -6.12
CA ALA A 517 5.76 17.23 -5.89
C ALA A 517 4.78 17.52 -7.05
N PRO A 518 5.17 17.43 -8.34
CA PRO A 518 4.23 17.55 -9.46
C PRO A 518 3.14 16.47 -9.43
N ILE A 519 3.50 15.22 -9.10
CA ILE A 519 2.56 14.11 -8.94
C ILE A 519 1.52 14.43 -7.87
N ALA A 520 1.98 14.87 -6.67
CA ALA A 520 1.07 15.23 -5.59
C ALA A 520 0.12 16.37 -6.01
N ARG A 521 0.64 17.37 -6.75
CA ARG A 521 -0.18 18.48 -7.27
C ARG A 521 -1.29 17.98 -8.18
N THR A 522 -1.01 17.07 -9.11
CA THR A 522 -2.01 16.47 -10.01
C THR A 522 -3.13 15.78 -9.23
N VAL A 523 -2.80 15.04 -8.18
CA VAL A 523 -3.79 14.34 -7.34
C VAL A 523 -4.62 15.34 -6.52
N MET A 524 -3.98 16.39 -5.97
CA MET A 524 -4.68 17.44 -5.23
C MET A 524 -5.63 18.22 -6.13
N ASP A 525 -5.24 18.57 -7.36
CA ASP A 525 -6.10 19.24 -8.34
C ASP A 525 -7.30 18.35 -8.71
N ALA A 526 -7.10 17.06 -8.89
CA ALA A 526 -8.18 16.10 -9.15
C ALA A 526 -9.19 16.05 -8.00
N TYR A 527 -8.74 16.04 -6.76
CA TYR A 527 -9.63 15.98 -5.60
C TYR A 527 -10.32 17.31 -5.29
N LEU A 528 -9.54 18.40 -5.19
CA LEU A 528 -10.04 19.70 -4.72
C LEU A 528 -10.81 20.47 -5.80
N LEU A 529 -10.35 20.38 -7.05
CA LEU A 529 -10.90 21.15 -8.18
C LEU A 529 -11.69 20.28 -9.15
N ARG A 530 -11.72 18.97 -8.95
CA ARG A 530 -12.31 17.99 -9.89
C ARG A 530 -11.73 18.14 -11.31
N LYS A 531 -10.44 18.50 -11.40
CA LYS A 531 -9.70 18.58 -12.66
C LYS A 531 -9.03 17.25 -12.95
N PHE A 532 -9.51 16.56 -13.96
CA PHE A 532 -8.99 15.25 -14.36
C PHE A 532 -8.15 15.40 -15.62
N PRO A 533 -6.92 14.87 -15.67
CA PRO A 533 -6.14 14.81 -16.90
C PRO A 533 -6.88 13.96 -17.95
N PRO A 534 -6.71 14.26 -19.24
CA PRO A 534 -7.29 13.42 -20.29
C PRO A 534 -6.79 11.97 -20.13
N PRO A 535 -7.63 10.96 -20.45
CA PRO A 535 -7.18 9.59 -20.44
C PRO A 535 -5.98 9.43 -21.40
N PRO A 536 -5.06 8.46 -21.13
CA PRO A 536 -4.00 8.13 -22.08
C PRO A 536 -4.62 7.85 -23.45
N ILE A 537 -4.03 8.38 -24.50
CA ILE A 537 -4.43 8.03 -25.86
C ILE A 537 -3.96 6.58 -26.05
N ASP A 538 -4.90 5.64 -26.15
CA ASP A 538 -4.60 4.25 -26.47
C ASP A 538 -3.74 4.19 -27.75
N GLY A 539 -2.51 3.69 -27.63
CA GLY A 539 -1.55 3.58 -28.75
C GLY A 539 -0.24 4.35 -28.61
N ALA A 540 -0.03 5.14 -27.53
CA ALA A 540 1.24 5.86 -27.35
C ALA A 540 2.41 4.96 -26.92
N ASP A 541 2.14 3.79 -26.35
CA ASP A 541 3.19 2.85 -25.91
C ASP A 541 3.79 2.05 -27.08
N ASP A 542 3.05 1.84 -28.17
CA ASP A 542 3.58 1.16 -29.37
C ASP A 542 4.51 2.06 -30.21
N ALA A 543 4.31 3.38 -30.17
CA ALA A 543 5.15 4.31 -30.93
C ALA A 543 6.53 4.55 -30.28
N ALA A 544 6.67 4.35 -28.96
CA ALA A 544 7.96 4.46 -28.27
C ALA A 544 8.85 3.21 -28.45
N ALA A 545 8.26 2.04 -28.69
CA ALA A 545 8.97 0.80 -28.95
C ALA A 545 9.51 0.73 -30.40
N GLU A 546 8.84 1.34 -31.39
CA GLU A 546 9.29 1.38 -32.77
C GLU A 546 10.40 2.41 -33.03
N ALA A 547 10.47 3.47 -32.23
CA ALA A 547 11.50 4.51 -32.39
C ALA A 547 12.92 4.12 -31.92
N VAL A 548 13.08 3.00 -31.22
CA VAL A 548 14.38 2.47 -30.74
C VAL A 548 14.94 1.41 -31.71
N GLY A 549 14.16 0.95 -32.69
CA GLY A 549 14.52 -0.13 -33.61
C GLY A 549 15.13 0.27 -34.96
N THR A 550 15.27 1.55 -35.29
CA THR A 550 15.87 2.01 -36.56
C THR A 550 16.97 3.04 -36.33
N GLY A 551 18.13 2.59 -35.98
CA GLY A 551 19.39 3.35 -35.93
C GLY A 551 20.54 2.37 -36.07
N GLU A 552 20.96 2.16 -37.32
CA GLU A 552 22.23 1.49 -37.65
C GLU A 552 23.44 2.22 -37.04
#